data_0eb32ee3d145dbc145018d79134eb950
#
_entry.id   0eb32ee3d145dbc145018d79134eb950
#
_cell.length_a   1.000
_cell.length_b   1.000
_cell.length_c   1.000
_cell.angle_alpha   90.00
_cell.angle_beta   90.00
_cell.angle_gamma   90.00
#
_symmetry.space_group_name_H-M   'P 1'
#
loop_
_entity.id
_entity.type
_entity.pdbx_description
1 polymer ?
#
loop_
_entity_poly.entity_id
_entity_poly.type
_entity_poly.pdbx_seq_one_letter_code
_entity_poly.pdbx_strand_id
1 'polypeptide(L)'
;MAVKAKAKKAAVKKAPARRKKKGLTKRDVLKKCKQLSNWGKWGKNDQLGVLNYITQEDIVEASKLIKRGKVFRLGLNLDENGPQNGLFGGRWNPMHHMMATGTDAVQGIQEPLVGMRYADDFINLPTQCASQWDALAHVFVGDQMWNGYPAKLVDARGAHKNGIEHFADKMVGRGVLLDVARYKKKARLADGYAITATDLDRTAKMQGVEIRRGDFVIINTGQMADCLDKGDWGGYGGGDAPGLSFHTVDWIYEKQISGICSDTWGIEVRPNETVDGTNQPWHWVTIPCIGIVHGEIWYLRELVEDCAKDGVYEFFLCAPPLVITRGTGSPINPQAIK
;
A
#
# COMPACT_ATOMS: atom_id res chain seq x y z
N MET A 1 55.70 -22.83 59.78
CA MET A 1 55.17 -21.46 59.68
C MET A 1 54.39 -21.34 58.36
N ALA A 2 53.06 -21.32 58.44
CA ALA A 2 52.21 -21.24 57.18
C ALA A 2 51.65 -19.82 57.09
N VAL A 3 51.98 -19.14 56.00
CA VAL A 3 51.51 -17.77 55.71
C VAL A 3 50.16 -17.87 54.97
N LYS A 4 49.08 -17.38 55.60
CA LYS A 4 47.75 -17.25 55.02
C LYS A 4 47.67 -16.02 54.13
N ALA A 5 47.55 -16.19 52.83
CA ALA A 5 47.24 -15.11 51.90
C ALA A 5 45.74 -14.79 51.92
N LYS A 6 45.37 -13.55 52.27
CA LYS A 6 43.99 -12.99 52.20
C LYS A 6 43.68 -12.56 50.76
N ALA A 7 42.79 -13.26 50.06
CA ALA A 7 42.23 -12.80 48.81
C ALA A 7 41.23 -11.66 49.03
N LYS A 8 41.49 -10.48 48.43
CA LYS A 8 40.55 -9.34 48.38
C LYS A 8 39.52 -9.62 47.29
N LYS A 9 38.23 -9.76 47.64
CA LYS A 9 37.12 -9.79 46.70
C LYS A 9 36.96 -8.39 46.04
N ALA A 10 37.19 -8.29 44.74
CA ALA A 10 36.89 -7.08 43.98
C ALA A 10 35.37 -6.96 43.81
N ALA A 11 34.81 -5.83 44.18
CA ALA A 11 33.40 -5.52 44.00
C ALA A 11 33.11 -5.24 42.51
N VAL A 12 32.30 -6.11 41.89
CA VAL A 12 31.82 -5.92 40.52
C VAL A 12 30.80 -4.76 40.52
N LYS A 13 31.16 -3.62 39.99
CA LYS A 13 30.27 -2.50 39.78
C LYS A 13 29.20 -2.92 38.76
N LYS A 14 27.94 -3.03 39.12
CA LYS A 14 26.80 -3.22 38.24
C LYS A 14 26.76 -2.05 37.24
N ALA A 15 26.82 -2.36 35.95
CA ALA A 15 26.61 -1.38 34.90
C ALA A 15 25.25 -0.67 35.05
N PRO A 16 25.15 0.63 34.80
CA PRO A 16 23.89 1.36 34.90
C PRO A 16 22.86 0.77 33.95
N ALA A 17 21.66 0.49 34.47
CA ALA A 17 20.54 0.00 33.70
C ALA A 17 20.27 0.97 32.53
N ARG A 18 20.42 0.50 31.27
CA ARG A 18 20.04 1.24 30.08
C ARG A 18 18.59 1.70 30.26
N ARG A 19 18.34 3.01 30.35
CA ARG A 19 17.00 3.58 30.26
C ARG A 19 16.37 3.04 28.97
N LYS A 20 15.33 2.21 29.08
CA LYS A 20 14.54 1.77 27.92
C LYS A 20 14.09 3.04 27.18
N LYS A 21 14.48 3.19 25.93
CA LYS A 21 13.95 4.25 25.06
C LYS A 21 12.42 4.12 25.11
N LYS A 22 11.73 5.20 25.42
CA LYS A 22 10.28 5.30 25.34
C LYS A 22 9.94 5.19 23.84
N GLY A 23 9.57 4.02 23.34
CA GLY A 23 9.20 3.78 21.95
C GLY A 23 7.69 3.54 21.83
N LEU A 24 7.20 3.47 20.61
CA LEU A 24 5.81 3.20 20.30
C LEU A 24 5.40 1.80 20.78
N THR A 25 4.24 1.71 21.44
CA THR A 25 3.68 0.45 21.93
C THR A 25 2.28 0.21 21.37
N LYS A 26 1.79 -1.04 21.46
CA LYS A 26 0.40 -1.40 21.12
C LYS A 26 -0.62 -0.48 21.80
N ARG A 27 -0.36 -0.08 23.05
CA ARG A 27 -1.22 0.85 23.77
C ARG A 27 -1.32 2.22 23.09
N ASP A 28 -0.19 2.72 22.60
CA ASP A 28 -0.13 4.01 21.88
C ASP A 28 -0.87 3.91 20.55
N VAL A 29 -0.71 2.79 19.82
CA VAL A 29 -1.45 2.51 18.58
C VAL A 29 -2.95 2.50 18.82
N LEU A 30 -3.43 1.74 19.81
CA LEU A 30 -4.86 1.69 20.16
C LEU A 30 -5.42 3.03 20.61
N LYS A 31 -4.58 3.87 21.28
CA LYS A 31 -4.97 5.24 21.59
C LYS A 31 -5.17 6.07 20.32
N LYS A 32 -4.28 5.96 19.34
CA LYS A 32 -4.42 6.63 18.04
C LYS A 32 -5.65 6.15 17.27
N CYS A 33 -5.93 4.85 17.24
CA CYS A 33 -7.15 4.30 16.65
C CYS A 33 -8.41 5.02 17.17
N LYS A 34 -8.49 5.22 18.48
CA LYS A 34 -9.63 5.93 19.12
C LYS A 34 -9.67 7.42 18.78
N GLN A 35 -8.50 8.07 18.69
CA GLN A 35 -8.39 9.50 18.43
C GLN A 35 -8.75 9.88 16.99
N LEU A 36 -8.38 9.03 16.03
CA LEU A 36 -8.49 9.31 14.60
C LEU A 36 -9.61 8.51 13.92
N SER A 37 -10.53 7.93 14.71
CA SER A 37 -11.65 7.18 14.16
C SER A 37 -12.66 8.10 13.47
N ASN A 38 -12.99 7.76 12.23
CA ASN A 38 -14.07 8.37 11.45
C ASN A 38 -15.37 7.54 11.50
N TRP A 39 -15.47 6.54 12.36
CA TRP A 39 -16.67 5.69 12.44
C TRP A 39 -17.93 6.51 12.63
N GLY A 40 -18.96 6.19 11.86
CA GLY A 40 -20.24 6.90 11.88
C GLY A 40 -20.26 8.24 11.15
N LYS A 41 -19.11 8.77 10.69
CA LYS A 41 -19.02 10.07 10.01
C LYS A 41 -19.91 10.17 8.78
N TRP A 42 -20.02 9.11 8.01
CA TRP A 42 -20.89 9.00 6.81
C TRP A 42 -22.08 8.05 7.03
N GLY A 43 -22.47 7.87 8.30
CA GLY A 43 -23.57 7.01 8.69
C GLY A 43 -23.16 5.59 9.07
N LYS A 44 -24.05 4.93 9.82
CA LYS A 44 -23.77 3.59 10.39
C LYS A 44 -23.61 2.47 9.36
N ASN A 45 -24.06 2.68 8.13
CA ASN A 45 -24.01 1.68 7.06
C ASN A 45 -22.88 1.97 6.04
N ASP A 46 -22.05 2.98 6.29
CA ASP A 46 -20.96 3.35 5.36
C ASP A 46 -19.94 2.23 5.19
N GLN A 47 -19.52 2.01 3.95
CA GLN A 47 -18.55 1.02 3.52
C GLN A 47 -17.51 1.63 2.55
N LEU A 48 -17.48 2.95 2.42
CA LEU A 48 -16.60 3.69 1.51
C LEU A 48 -15.46 4.42 2.23
N GLY A 49 -15.64 4.71 3.53
CA GLY A 49 -14.63 5.45 4.28
C GLY A 49 -14.34 6.82 3.69
N VAL A 50 -13.07 7.18 3.59
CA VAL A 50 -12.62 8.48 3.07
C VAL A 50 -12.90 8.68 1.58
N LEU A 51 -13.26 7.66 0.81
CA LEU A 51 -13.70 7.83 -0.58
C LEU A 51 -14.95 8.72 -0.68
N ASN A 52 -15.71 8.87 0.40
CA ASN A 52 -16.79 9.85 0.50
C ASN A 52 -16.32 11.32 0.43
N TYR A 53 -15.03 11.59 0.46
CA TYR A 53 -14.51 12.95 0.26
C TYR A 53 -14.50 13.37 -1.21
N ILE A 54 -14.49 12.41 -2.15
CA ILE A 54 -14.46 12.70 -3.58
C ILE A 54 -15.87 13.04 -4.05
N THR A 55 -16.03 14.21 -4.62
CA THR A 55 -17.27 14.65 -5.26
C THR A 55 -17.21 14.50 -6.78
N GLN A 56 -18.36 14.63 -7.47
CA GLN A 56 -18.40 14.64 -8.93
C GLN A 56 -17.63 15.83 -9.50
N GLU A 57 -17.70 16.98 -8.83
CA GLU A 57 -16.98 18.19 -9.18
C GLU A 57 -15.46 17.99 -9.09
N ASP A 58 -14.97 17.30 -8.05
CA ASP A 58 -13.54 16.97 -7.90
C ASP A 58 -13.04 16.12 -9.08
N ILE A 59 -13.85 15.18 -9.55
CA ILE A 59 -13.51 14.33 -10.72
C ILE A 59 -13.44 15.19 -12.00
N VAL A 60 -14.42 16.10 -12.19
CA VAL A 60 -14.43 17.02 -13.34
C VAL A 60 -13.21 17.94 -13.30
N GLU A 61 -12.86 18.50 -12.13
CA GLU A 61 -11.66 19.33 -11.99
C GLU A 61 -10.39 18.52 -12.24
N ALA A 62 -10.29 17.28 -11.73
CA ALA A 62 -9.16 16.39 -11.98
C ALA A 62 -8.99 16.08 -13.48
N SER A 63 -10.07 15.91 -14.24
CA SER A 63 -10.01 15.63 -15.67
C SER A 63 -9.37 16.78 -16.47
N LYS A 64 -9.43 18.02 -15.97
CA LYS A 64 -8.78 19.19 -16.59
C LYS A 64 -7.26 19.17 -16.49
N LEU A 65 -6.68 18.24 -15.70
CA LEU A 65 -5.23 18.02 -15.62
C LEU A 65 -4.68 17.28 -16.85
N ILE A 66 -5.54 16.68 -17.65
CA ILE A 66 -5.16 16.04 -18.92
C ILE A 66 -4.83 17.14 -19.94
N LYS A 67 -3.53 17.35 -20.22
CA LYS A 67 -3.03 18.36 -21.15
C LYS A 67 -2.33 17.76 -22.37
N ARG A 68 -1.71 16.61 -22.21
CA ARG A 68 -0.90 15.95 -23.25
C ARG A 68 -1.51 14.64 -23.74
N GLY A 69 -2.50 14.10 -23.02
CA GLY A 69 -3.07 12.78 -23.32
C GLY A 69 -2.09 11.63 -23.09
N LYS A 70 -0.99 11.86 -22.34
CA LYS A 70 0.00 10.83 -22.06
C LYS A 70 -0.47 9.95 -20.90
N VAL A 71 -0.56 8.65 -21.14
CA VAL A 71 -1.00 7.65 -20.17
C VAL A 71 0.21 6.91 -19.61
N PHE A 72 0.27 6.80 -18.30
CA PHE A 72 1.24 6.00 -17.56
C PHE A 72 0.51 4.86 -16.85
N ARG A 73 0.89 3.63 -17.15
CA ARG A 73 0.44 2.50 -16.34
C ARG A 73 1.19 2.51 -15.01
N LEU A 74 0.48 2.28 -13.93
CA LEU A 74 1.07 2.19 -12.59
C LEU A 74 0.91 0.78 -12.01
N GLY A 75 0.46 -0.17 -12.81
CA GLY A 75 0.33 -1.57 -12.47
C GLY A 75 1.58 -2.36 -12.85
N LEU A 76 2.05 -3.21 -11.93
CA LEU A 76 3.05 -4.22 -12.21
C LEU A 76 2.43 -5.34 -13.05
N ASN A 77 3.21 -5.97 -13.93
CA ASN A 77 2.75 -7.15 -14.65
C ASN A 77 2.32 -8.26 -13.69
N LEU A 78 1.25 -8.95 -14.03
CA LEU A 78 0.81 -10.14 -13.32
C LEU A 78 1.49 -11.36 -13.95
N ASP A 79 2.66 -11.73 -13.44
CA ASP A 79 3.41 -12.88 -13.92
C ASP A 79 4.05 -13.68 -12.77
N GLU A 80 4.58 -14.86 -13.09
CA GLU A 80 5.18 -15.78 -12.12
C GLU A 80 6.46 -15.25 -11.48
N ASN A 81 7.13 -14.28 -12.11
CA ASN A 81 8.37 -13.66 -11.64
C ASN A 81 8.11 -12.36 -10.86
N GLY A 82 6.92 -12.24 -10.27
CA GLY A 82 6.53 -11.09 -9.46
C GLY A 82 7.22 -11.02 -8.10
N PRO A 83 6.83 -10.05 -7.25
CA PRO A 83 7.53 -9.73 -6.01
C PRO A 83 7.27 -10.69 -4.84
N GLN A 84 6.36 -11.65 -4.98
CA GLN A 84 5.99 -12.52 -3.87
C GLN A 84 6.97 -13.68 -3.70
N ASN A 85 7.37 -13.91 -2.45
CA ASN A 85 8.29 -14.96 -2.05
C ASN A 85 7.78 -15.79 -0.85
N GLY A 86 6.52 -15.59 -0.46
CA GLY A 86 5.88 -16.29 0.66
C GLY A 86 6.19 -15.72 2.04
N LEU A 87 7.08 -14.72 2.18
CA LEU A 87 7.48 -14.16 3.48
C LEU A 87 6.31 -13.52 4.25
N PHE A 88 5.38 -12.89 3.55
CA PHE A 88 4.21 -12.28 4.18
C PHE A 88 2.93 -13.02 3.78
N GLY A 89 2.29 -13.66 4.77
CA GLY A 89 1.01 -14.34 4.58
C GLY A 89 1.02 -15.52 3.62
N GLY A 90 2.21 -16.04 3.22
CA GLY A 90 2.31 -17.14 2.27
C GLY A 90 1.85 -16.79 0.85
N ARG A 91 1.80 -15.49 0.49
CA ARG A 91 1.39 -15.03 -0.84
C ARG A 91 2.34 -15.56 -1.91
N TRP A 92 1.78 -15.95 -3.07
CA TRP A 92 2.51 -16.38 -4.26
C TRP A 92 2.28 -15.42 -5.43
N ASN A 93 3.14 -15.50 -6.43
CA ASN A 93 2.98 -14.74 -7.66
C ASN A 93 1.84 -15.29 -8.52
N PRO A 94 1.26 -14.48 -9.42
CA PRO A 94 0.24 -14.94 -10.34
C PRO A 94 0.66 -16.17 -11.12
N MET A 95 -0.25 -17.13 -11.27
CA MET A 95 -0.11 -18.31 -12.12
C MET A 95 -1.09 -18.19 -13.28
N HIS A 96 -0.58 -18.07 -14.49
CA HIS A 96 -1.36 -17.97 -15.73
C HIS A 96 -1.34 -19.31 -16.45
N HIS A 97 -2.50 -19.80 -16.86
CA HIS A 97 -2.65 -21.05 -17.56
C HIS A 97 -3.62 -20.94 -18.72
N MET A 98 -3.31 -21.67 -19.83
CA MET A 98 -4.21 -21.76 -20.98
C MET A 98 -5.27 -22.83 -20.75
N MET A 99 -6.51 -22.56 -21.13
CA MET A 99 -7.61 -23.52 -21.19
C MET A 99 -7.77 -24.09 -22.60
N ALA A 100 -7.54 -23.26 -23.61
CA ALA A 100 -7.52 -23.64 -25.01
C ALA A 100 -6.39 -22.90 -25.73
N THR A 101 -5.72 -23.58 -26.64
CA THR A 101 -4.52 -23.06 -27.30
C THR A 101 -4.62 -23.05 -28.83
N GLY A 102 -3.78 -22.26 -29.48
CA GLY A 102 -3.60 -22.32 -30.94
C GLY A 102 -3.06 -23.67 -31.41
N THR A 103 -2.30 -24.41 -30.56
CA THR A 103 -1.85 -25.77 -30.87
C THR A 103 -3.01 -26.73 -30.95
N ASP A 104 -4.00 -26.65 -30.05
CA ASP A 104 -5.22 -27.46 -30.09
C ASP A 104 -6.01 -27.21 -31.39
N ALA A 105 -6.08 -25.95 -31.81
CA ALA A 105 -6.72 -25.58 -33.05
C ALA A 105 -6.02 -26.18 -34.31
N VAL A 106 -4.67 -26.13 -34.32
CA VAL A 106 -3.87 -26.68 -35.42
C VAL A 106 -4.01 -28.21 -35.49
N GLN A 107 -4.15 -28.88 -34.36
CA GLN A 107 -4.34 -30.31 -34.27
C GLN A 107 -5.78 -30.79 -34.55
N GLY A 108 -6.70 -29.88 -34.86
CA GLY A 108 -8.08 -30.22 -35.21
C GLY A 108 -9.01 -30.47 -34.04
N ILE A 109 -8.56 -30.22 -32.75
CA ILE A 109 -9.39 -30.43 -31.56
C ILE A 109 -10.64 -29.52 -31.57
N GLN A 110 -10.56 -28.37 -32.25
CA GLN A 110 -11.63 -27.38 -32.31
C GLN A 110 -12.50 -27.49 -33.57
N GLU A 111 -12.26 -28.42 -34.49
CA GLU A 111 -13.01 -28.59 -35.74
C GLU A 111 -14.55 -28.79 -35.52
N PRO A 112 -15.02 -29.40 -34.41
CA PRO A 112 -16.46 -29.46 -34.16
C PRO A 112 -17.18 -28.10 -34.06
N LEU A 113 -16.43 -26.98 -33.86
CA LEU A 113 -16.97 -25.63 -33.79
C LEU A 113 -17.16 -24.96 -35.15
N VAL A 114 -17.02 -25.67 -36.26
CA VAL A 114 -17.20 -25.22 -37.66
C VAL A 114 -16.78 -23.78 -37.93
N GLY A 115 -15.49 -23.59 -38.27
CA GLY A 115 -14.93 -22.29 -38.66
C GLY A 115 -14.54 -21.36 -37.53
N MET A 116 -14.76 -21.73 -36.28
CA MET A 116 -14.30 -20.98 -35.10
C MET A 116 -13.08 -21.65 -34.48
N ARG A 117 -11.99 -20.86 -34.28
CA ARG A 117 -10.81 -21.29 -33.54
C ARG A 117 -10.46 -20.18 -32.52
N TYR A 118 -10.11 -20.57 -31.30
CA TYR A 118 -9.91 -19.61 -30.19
C TYR A 118 -8.86 -20.08 -29.21
N ALA A 119 -8.43 -19.16 -28.35
CA ALA A 119 -7.62 -19.43 -27.17
C ALA A 119 -8.29 -18.82 -25.94
N ASP A 120 -8.34 -19.54 -24.85
CA ASP A 120 -8.83 -19.10 -23.55
C ASP A 120 -7.80 -19.40 -22.47
N ASP A 121 -7.82 -18.59 -21.43
CA ASP A 121 -6.90 -18.69 -20.31
C ASP A 121 -7.58 -18.37 -18.96
N PHE A 122 -6.88 -18.66 -17.87
CA PHE A 122 -7.26 -18.23 -16.54
C PHE A 122 -6.04 -17.86 -15.72
N ILE A 123 -6.26 -17.04 -14.68
CA ILE A 123 -5.23 -16.64 -13.73
C ILE A 123 -5.63 -17.03 -12.31
N ASN A 124 -4.68 -17.58 -11.56
CA ASN A 124 -4.82 -17.87 -10.13
C ASN A 124 -3.82 -17.01 -9.36
N LEU A 125 -4.31 -16.20 -8.41
CA LEU A 125 -3.47 -15.29 -7.65
C LEU A 125 -4.10 -14.87 -6.30
N PRO A 126 -3.28 -14.58 -5.26
CA PRO A 126 -3.73 -13.79 -4.12
C PRO A 126 -4.05 -12.36 -4.57
N THR A 127 -5.15 -11.79 -4.11
CA THR A 127 -5.59 -10.45 -4.54
C THR A 127 -4.63 -9.32 -4.14
N GLN A 128 -3.68 -9.58 -3.24
CA GLN A 128 -2.64 -8.66 -2.79
C GLN A 128 -1.23 -9.04 -3.28
N CYS A 129 -1.09 -9.77 -4.39
CA CYS A 129 0.21 -10.27 -4.83
C CYS A 129 1.00 -9.31 -5.73
N ALA A 130 0.34 -8.32 -6.33
CA ALA A 130 0.93 -7.32 -7.23
C ALA A 130 0.34 -5.94 -6.93
N SER A 131 0.39 -4.99 -7.89
CA SER A 131 -0.23 -3.68 -7.69
C SER A 131 -1.71 -3.84 -7.35
N GLN A 132 -2.14 -3.26 -6.24
CA GLN A 132 -3.43 -3.58 -5.63
C GLN A 132 -4.06 -2.39 -4.90
N TRP A 133 -5.35 -2.52 -4.61
CA TRP A 133 -6.04 -1.83 -3.52
C TRP A 133 -6.41 -2.80 -2.42
N ASP A 134 -6.18 -2.39 -1.17
CA ASP A 134 -6.77 -3.03 -0.01
C ASP A 134 -8.17 -2.50 0.24
N ALA A 135 -9.13 -3.40 0.47
CA ALA A 135 -10.47 -3.06 0.91
C ALA A 135 -10.49 -2.71 2.41
N LEU A 136 -11.55 -2.04 2.86
CA LEU A 136 -11.74 -1.71 4.27
C LEU A 136 -12.02 -2.94 5.16
N ALA A 137 -12.20 -4.12 4.54
CA ALA A 137 -12.30 -5.41 5.20
C ALA A 137 -10.94 -6.12 5.36
N HIS A 138 -9.83 -5.53 4.89
CA HIS A 138 -8.53 -6.22 4.86
C HIS A 138 -7.84 -6.28 6.22
N VAL A 139 -8.01 -5.26 7.07
CA VAL A 139 -7.31 -5.14 8.37
C VAL A 139 -8.32 -4.96 9.51
N PHE A 140 -7.99 -5.55 10.66
CA PHE A 140 -8.81 -5.50 11.86
C PHE A 140 -8.06 -4.85 13.03
N VAL A 141 -8.80 -4.13 13.88
CA VAL A 141 -8.32 -3.69 15.20
C VAL A 141 -9.16 -4.37 16.28
N GLY A 142 -8.54 -5.26 17.04
CA GLY A 142 -9.29 -6.21 17.87
C GLY A 142 -10.22 -7.04 16.97
N ASP A 143 -11.49 -7.11 17.34
CA ASP A 143 -12.50 -7.86 16.61
C ASP A 143 -13.35 -6.98 15.66
N GLN A 144 -12.82 -5.83 15.21
CA GLN A 144 -13.57 -4.86 14.40
C GLN A 144 -12.76 -4.42 13.16
N MET A 145 -13.48 -4.17 12.08
CA MET A 145 -13.00 -3.53 10.86
C MET A 145 -13.65 -2.14 10.69
N TRP A 146 -13.44 -1.50 9.54
CA TRP A 146 -13.99 -0.17 9.26
C TRP A 146 -15.45 -0.03 9.70
N ASN A 147 -15.76 1.14 10.25
CA ASN A 147 -17.07 1.57 10.74
C ASN A 147 -17.63 0.68 11.88
N GLY A 148 -16.75 -0.02 12.60
CA GLY A 148 -17.13 -0.87 13.74
C GLY A 148 -17.77 -2.19 13.38
N TYR A 149 -17.80 -2.57 12.10
CA TYR A 149 -18.32 -3.87 11.72
C TYR A 149 -17.47 -5.01 12.33
N PRO A 150 -18.10 -6.07 12.85
CA PRO A 150 -17.37 -7.20 13.41
C PRO A 150 -16.48 -7.90 12.39
N ALA A 151 -15.23 -8.22 12.77
CA ALA A 151 -14.27 -8.94 11.93
C ALA A 151 -14.79 -10.31 11.46
N LYS A 152 -15.65 -10.99 12.24
CA LYS A 152 -16.29 -12.26 11.87
C LYS A 152 -17.19 -12.19 10.62
N LEU A 153 -17.49 -10.98 10.12
CA LEU A 153 -18.17 -10.80 8.84
C LEU A 153 -17.25 -11.02 7.64
N VAL A 154 -15.97 -11.30 7.87
CA VAL A 154 -15.04 -11.84 6.87
C VAL A 154 -14.87 -13.33 7.20
N ASP A 155 -15.52 -14.19 6.44
CA ASP A 155 -15.50 -15.65 6.60
C ASP A 155 -14.92 -16.33 5.34
N ALA A 156 -15.01 -17.65 5.27
CA ALA A 156 -14.52 -18.43 4.11
C ALA A 156 -15.21 -18.08 2.78
N ARG A 157 -16.32 -17.33 2.79
CA ARG A 157 -17.03 -16.84 1.61
C ARG A 157 -16.70 -15.39 1.28
N GLY A 158 -15.76 -14.78 2.00
CA GLY A 158 -15.29 -13.41 1.82
C GLY A 158 -15.90 -12.40 2.78
N ALA A 159 -15.74 -11.12 2.46
CA ALA A 159 -16.14 -9.98 3.27
C ALA A 159 -17.63 -9.64 3.04
N HIS A 160 -18.48 -9.94 4.00
CA HIS A 160 -19.91 -9.60 3.94
C HIS A 160 -20.18 -8.10 4.17
N LYS A 161 -19.16 -7.36 4.61
CA LYS A 161 -19.11 -5.91 4.74
C LYS A 161 -17.73 -5.41 4.36
N ASN A 162 -17.66 -4.18 3.86
CA ASN A 162 -16.41 -3.49 3.51
C ASN A 162 -15.60 -4.17 2.39
N GLY A 163 -16.25 -4.98 1.54
CA GLY A 163 -15.62 -5.62 0.40
C GLY A 163 -15.19 -4.62 -0.67
N ILE A 164 -14.25 -5.05 -1.51
CA ILE A 164 -13.63 -4.22 -2.55
C ILE A 164 -14.61 -3.77 -3.63
N GLU A 165 -15.68 -4.51 -3.86
CA GLU A 165 -16.71 -4.21 -4.85
C GLU A 165 -17.41 -2.86 -4.62
N HIS A 166 -17.39 -2.35 -3.37
CA HIS A 166 -17.94 -1.04 -3.05
C HIS A 166 -17.12 0.12 -3.64
N PHE A 167 -15.90 -0.13 -4.11
CA PHE A 167 -15.00 0.89 -4.68
C PHE A 167 -15.09 0.97 -6.22
N ALA A 168 -15.90 0.15 -6.85
CA ALA A 168 -15.95 -0.04 -8.30
C ALA A 168 -16.07 1.27 -9.10
N ASP A 169 -16.83 2.25 -8.58
CA ASP A 169 -17.10 3.55 -9.21
C ASP A 169 -16.49 4.75 -8.47
N LYS A 170 -15.54 4.51 -7.54
CA LYS A 170 -15.00 5.53 -6.62
C LYS A 170 -13.52 5.86 -6.83
N MET A 171 -12.79 5.01 -7.52
CA MET A 171 -11.33 5.11 -7.60
C MET A 171 -10.86 5.95 -8.80
N VAL A 172 -11.43 7.17 -8.90
CA VAL A 172 -11.14 8.14 -9.96
C VAL A 172 -11.04 9.52 -9.34
N GLY A 173 -10.03 10.32 -9.72
CA GLY A 173 -9.87 11.67 -9.21
C GLY A 173 -8.48 12.25 -9.46
N ARG A 174 -8.06 13.19 -8.62
CA ARG A 174 -6.74 13.80 -8.69
C ARG A 174 -5.70 12.91 -7.99
N GLY A 175 -4.69 12.49 -8.75
CA GLY A 175 -3.49 11.85 -8.22
C GLY A 175 -2.36 12.87 -8.01
N VAL A 176 -1.61 12.72 -6.92
CA VAL A 176 -0.43 13.54 -6.61
C VAL A 176 0.74 12.62 -6.29
N LEU A 177 1.83 12.74 -7.07
CA LEU A 177 3.07 12.03 -6.80
C LEU A 177 3.95 12.83 -5.84
N LEU A 178 4.35 12.22 -4.73
CA LEU A 178 5.39 12.71 -3.84
C LEU A 178 6.67 11.89 -4.04
N ASP A 179 7.61 12.40 -4.81
CA ASP A 179 8.90 11.76 -5.07
C ASP A 179 9.87 12.02 -3.90
N VAL A 180 9.66 11.28 -2.80
CA VAL A 180 10.45 11.44 -1.56
C VAL A 180 11.90 11.01 -1.79
N ALA A 181 12.15 9.99 -2.61
CA ALA A 181 13.51 9.56 -2.94
C ALA A 181 14.30 10.73 -3.59
N ARG A 182 13.73 11.40 -4.58
CA ARG A 182 14.34 12.56 -5.24
C ARG A 182 14.52 13.75 -4.28
N TYR A 183 13.51 14.03 -3.44
CA TYR A 183 13.63 15.06 -2.40
C TYR A 183 14.83 14.77 -1.49
N LYS A 184 15.07 13.53 -1.13
CA LYS A 184 16.23 13.10 -0.33
C LYS A 184 17.52 12.97 -1.14
N LYS A 185 17.52 13.29 -2.44
CA LYS A 185 18.66 13.14 -3.37
C LYS A 185 19.20 11.69 -3.40
N LYS A 186 18.29 10.73 -3.41
CA LYS A 186 18.57 9.29 -3.48
C LYS A 186 17.85 8.68 -4.68
N ALA A 187 18.45 7.67 -5.30
CA ALA A 187 17.74 6.82 -6.27
C ALA A 187 16.70 5.94 -5.56
N ARG A 188 17.08 5.45 -4.37
CA ARG A 188 16.25 4.63 -3.48
C ARG A 188 16.46 5.08 -2.02
N LEU A 189 15.38 5.10 -1.22
CA LEU A 189 15.49 5.24 0.23
C LEU A 189 15.97 3.92 0.85
N ALA A 190 16.75 4.01 1.93
CA ALA A 190 17.23 2.82 2.64
C ALA A 190 16.09 2.09 3.33
N ASP A 191 16.21 0.76 3.47
CA ASP A 191 15.30 -0.03 4.29
C ASP A 191 15.30 0.50 5.73
N GLY A 192 14.13 0.56 6.35
CA GLY A 192 13.96 1.16 7.67
C GLY A 192 13.90 2.70 7.65
N TYR A 193 13.97 3.36 6.50
CA TYR A 193 13.78 4.80 6.43
C TYR A 193 12.32 5.17 6.68
N ALA A 194 12.04 5.79 7.83
CA ALA A 194 10.72 6.26 8.22
C ALA A 194 10.44 7.65 7.62
N ILE A 195 9.60 7.70 6.59
CA ILE A 195 9.15 8.94 5.95
C ILE A 195 8.23 9.69 6.92
N THR A 196 8.59 10.91 7.27
CA THR A 196 7.85 11.74 8.23
C THR A 196 6.85 12.66 7.53
N ALA A 197 5.86 13.19 8.27
CA ALA A 197 4.96 14.25 7.77
C ALA A 197 5.74 15.46 7.24
N THR A 198 6.84 15.83 7.91
CA THR A 198 7.74 16.90 7.43
C THR A 198 8.39 16.55 6.08
N ASP A 199 8.74 15.28 5.84
CA ASP A 199 9.26 14.86 4.54
C ASP A 199 8.21 14.99 3.45
N LEU A 200 6.95 14.60 3.74
CA LEU A 200 5.85 14.73 2.79
C LEU A 200 5.58 16.21 2.44
N ASP A 201 5.44 17.08 3.44
CA ASP A 201 5.19 18.51 3.22
C ASP A 201 6.34 19.20 2.48
N ARG A 202 7.58 18.86 2.80
CA ARG A 202 8.75 19.42 2.11
C ARG A 202 8.89 18.91 0.69
N THR A 203 8.54 17.64 0.45
CA THR A 203 8.50 17.09 -0.91
C THR A 203 7.45 17.81 -1.74
N ALA A 204 6.22 17.96 -1.24
CA ALA A 204 5.15 18.69 -1.90
C ALA A 204 5.57 20.15 -2.21
N LYS A 205 6.18 20.84 -1.23
CA LYS A 205 6.70 22.20 -1.42
C LYS A 205 7.79 22.27 -2.49
N MET A 206 8.74 21.35 -2.50
CA MET A 206 9.82 21.29 -3.51
C MET A 206 9.24 21.08 -4.91
N GLN A 207 8.19 20.26 -5.02
CA GLN A 207 7.51 19.93 -6.26
C GLN A 207 6.48 20.99 -6.69
N GLY A 208 6.22 22.01 -5.86
CA GLY A 208 5.24 23.06 -6.15
C GLY A 208 3.79 22.55 -6.18
N VAL A 209 3.49 21.46 -5.48
CA VAL A 209 2.16 20.84 -5.44
C VAL A 209 1.56 20.95 -4.05
N GLU A 210 0.23 21.16 -3.98
CA GLU A 210 -0.54 21.16 -2.75
C GLU A 210 -1.35 19.86 -2.62
N ILE A 211 -1.34 19.27 -1.42
CA ILE A 211 -2.20 18.12 -1.10
C ILE A 211 -3.56 18.64 -0.65
N ARG A 212 -4.60 18.21 -1.34
CA ARG A 212 -6.00 18.64 -1.11
C ARG A 212 -6.84 17.49 -0.57
N ARG A 213 -7.97 17.83 0.02
CA ARG A 213 -8.97 16.84 0.39
C ARG A 213 -9.44 16.08 -0.86
N GLY A 214 -9.58 14.76 -0.72
CA GLY A 214 -10.00 13.91 -1.82
C GLY A 214 -8.86 13.41 -2.72
N ASP A 215 -7.61 13.89 -2.56
CA ASP A 215 -6.49 13.43 -3.38
C ASP A 215 -6.14 11.97 -3.14
N PHE A 216 -5.64 11.31 -4.18
CA PHE A 216 -4.87 10.09 -4.08
C PHE A 216 -3.38 10.46 -4.05
N VAL A 217 -2.73 10.24 -2.90
CA VAL A 217 -1.31 10.56 -2.72
C VAL A 217 -0.45 9.33 -2.98
N ILE A 218 0.53 9.47 -3.88
CA ILE A 218 1.38 8.37 -4.33
C ILE A 218 2.82 8.67 -3.92
N ILE A 219 3.42 7.78 -3.14
CA ILE A 219 4.75 7.94 -2.57
C ILE A 219 5.75 7.14 -3.38
N ASN A 220 6.78 7.82 -3.94
CA ASN A 220 7.92 7.14 -4.54
C ASN A 220 9.06 7.03 -3.54
N THR A 221 9.45 5.78 -3.24
CA THR A 221 10.62 5.44 -2.42
C THR A 221 11.82 4.99 -3.25
N GLY A 222 11.57 4.57 -4.50
CA GLY A 222 12.57 3.98 -5.40
C GLY A 222 12.85 2.50 -5.13
N GLN A 223 12.17 1.85 -4.17
CA GLN A 223 12.46 0.45 -3.82
C GLN A 223 12.14 -0.50 -4.97
N MET A 224 10.96 -0.40 -5.57
CA MET A 224 10.59 -1.25 -6.70
C MET A 224 11.53 -1.03 -7.92
N ALA A 225 11.84 0.22 -8.22
CA ALA A 225 12.75 0.52 -9.33
C ALA A 225 14.12 -0.13 -9.14
N ASP A 226 14.67 -0.10 -7.93
CA ASP A 226 15.94 -0.76 -7.58
C ASP A 226 15.88 -2.29 -7.75
N CYS A 227 14.77 -2.94 -7.34
CA CYS A 227 14.56 -4.38 -7.54
C CYS A 227 14.50 -4.73 -9.03
N LEU A 228 13.77 -3.94 -9.83
CA LEU A 228 13.66 -4.16 -11.27
C LEU A 228 15.00 -3.95 -12.00
N ASP A 229 15.82 -2.97 -11.60
CA ASP A 229 17.14 -2.72 -12.17
C ASP A 229 18.11 -3.86 -11.87
N LYS A 230 17.96 -4.50 -10.72
CA LYS A 230 18.76 -5.67 -10.32
C LYS A 230 18.24 -6.98 -10.93
N GLY A 231 17.02 -7.00 -11.44
CA GLY A 231 16.35 -8.22 -11.86
C GLY A 231 16.12 -9.21 -10.72
N ASP A 232 16.00 -8.69 -9.47
CA ASP A 232 15.86 -9.50 -8.26
C ASP A 232 14.97 -8.79 -7.24
N TRP A 233 13.91 -9.46 -6.83
CA TRP A 233 13.00 -8.96 -5.80
C TRP A 233 13.53 -9.12 -4.38
N GLY A 234 14.47 -10.05 -4.14
CA GLY A 234 15.04 -10.31 -2.82
C GLY A 234 13.98 -10.45 -1.73
N GLY A 235 14.11 -9.64 -0.68
CA GLY A 235 13.15 -9.57 0.42
C GLY A 235 11.97 -8.63 0.21
N TYR A 236 11.72 -8.10 -0.99
CA TYR A 236 10.71 -7.07 -1.24
C TYR A 236 9.33 -7.45 -0.68
N GLY A 237 8.81 -8.63 -1.01
CA GLY A 237 7.47 -9.09 -0.63
C GLY A 237 7.35 -9.54 0.83
N GLY A 238 7.61 -8.69 1.81
CA GLY A 238 7.46 -8.99 3.23
C GLY A 238 8.65 -8.65 4.11
N GLY A 239 9.76 -8.21 3.51
CA GLY A 239 10.99 -7.83 4.23
C GLY A 239 11.01 -6.38 4.69
N ASP A 240 12.20 -5.91 5.03
CA ASP A 240 12.44 -4.52 5.43
C ASP A 240 12.25 -3.59 4.24
N ALA A 241 11.70 -2.39 4.50
CA ALA A 241 11.36 -1.42 3.47
C ALA A 241 11.42 0.01 4.01
N PRO A 242 11.74 1.00 3.15
CA PRO A 242 11.38 2.38 3.45
C PRO A 242 9.85 2.52 3.44
N GLY A 243 9.32 3.46 4.21
CA GLY A 243 7.87 3.69 4.20
C GLY A 243 7.44 4.76 5.18
N LEU A 244 6.14 4.97 5.28
CA LEU A 244 5.58 6.00 6.14
C LEU A 244 5.83 5.67 7.61
N SER A 245 6.33 6.65 8.37
CA SER A 245 6.40 6.59 9.82
C SER A 245 5.00 6.46 10.42
N PHE A 246 4.86 5.74 11.53
CA PHE A 246 3.61 5.69 12.29
C PHE A 246 3.04 7.08 12.57
N HIS A 247 3.89 8.07 12.80
CA HIS A 247 3.47 9.42 13.13
C HIS A 247 2.83 10.20 11.97
N THR A 248 2.81 9.65 10.74
CA THR A 248 2.10 10.25 9.61
C THR A 248 0.58 10.02 9.63
N VAL A 249 0.07 9.20 10.54
CA VAL A 249 -1.38 8.97 10.66
C VAL A 249 -2.16 10.26 10.96
N ASP A 250 -1.55 11.18 11.72
CA ASP A 250 -2.14 12.50 12.00
C ASP A 250 -2.22 13.33 10.72
N TRP A 251 -1.14 13.36 9.94
CA TRP A 251 -1.07 14.07 8.67
C TRP A 251 -2.14 13.56 7.68
N ILE A 252 -2.31 12.23 7.55
CA ILE A 252 -3.33 11.63 6.69
C ILE A 252 -4.73 12.06 7.13
N TYR A 253 -4.99 12.01 8.43
CA TYR A 253 -6.29 12.41 8.99
C TYR A 253 -6.59 13.89 8.72
N GLU A 254 -5.61 14.77 8.94
CA GLU A 254 -5.73 16.22 8.75
C GLU A 254 -5.88 16.62 7.27
N LYS A 255 -5.13 15.97 6.37
CA LYS A 255 -5.20 16.25 4.92
C LYS A 255 -6.48 15.71 4.26
N GLN A 256 -7.21 14.80 4.91
CA GLN A 256 -8.46 14.23 4.39
C GLN A 256 -8.30 13.64 2.98
N ILE A 257 -7.17 13.01 2.70
CA ILE A 257 -6.92 12.33 1.43
C ILE A 257 -7.78 11.09 1.27
N SER A 258 -8.05 10.68 0.04
CA SER A 258 -8.93 9.54 -0.27
C SER A 258 -8.19 8.23 -0.48
N GLY A 259 -6.90 8.28 -0.82
CA GLY A 259 -6.08 7.09 -0.93
C GLY A 259 -4.61 7.42 -0.71
N ILE A 260 -3.86 6.43 -0.28
CA ILE A 260 -2.41 6.50 -0.12
C ILE A 260 -1.77 5.29 -0.81
N CYS A 261 -0.78 5.55 -1.65
CA CYS A 261 -0.16 4.53 -2.48
C CYS A 261 1.36 4.58 -2.36
N SER A 262 2.03 3.46 -2.61
CA SER A 262 3.50 3.41 -2.64
C SER A 262 4.02 2.34 -3.59
N ASP A 263 5.28 2.50 -4.00
CA ASP A 263 6.09 1.50 -4.68
C ASP A 263 6.70 0.45 -3.73
N THR A 264 6.20 0.36 -2.49
CA THR A 264 6.60 -0.67 -1.50
C THR A 264 5.47 -1.66 -1.27
N TRP A 265 5.79 -2.80 -0.63
CA TRP A 265 4.83 -3.89 -0.43
C TRP A 265 3.81 -3.66 0.69
N GLY A 266 4.03 -2.64 1.55
CA GLY A 266 3.21 -2.42 2.74
C GLY A 266 3.18 -0.97 3.20
N ILE A 267 3.50 0.01 2.33
CA ILE A 267 3.44 1.47 2.56
C ILE A 267 4.19 1.96 3.81
N GLU A 268 3.96 1.35 4.99
CA GLU A 268 4.62 1.76 6.23
C GLU A 268 6.06 1.22 6.33
N VAL A 269 6.86 1.92 7.11
CA VAL A 269 8.27 1.58 7.33
C VAL A 269 8.45 0.20 7.97
N ARG A 270 9.42 -0.56 7.47
CA ARG A 270 9.86 -1.84 8.03
C ARG A 270 11.37 -1.83 8.24
N PRO A 271 11.87 -2.23 9.44
CA PRO A 271 11.13 -2.70 10.63
C PRO A 271 10.19 -1.64 11.19
N ASN A 272 9.07 -2.08 11.78
CA ASN A 272 8.11 -1.15 12.38
C ASN A 272 8.71 -0.40 13.59
N GLU A 273 8.21 0.81 13.86
CA GLU A 273 8.71 1.69 14.92
C GLU A 273 8.27 1.27 16.33
N THR A 274 7.58 0.16 16.48
CA THR A 274 7.12 -0.37 17.78
C THR A 274 8.25 -1.06 18.55
N VAL A 275 8.21 -0.97 19.87
CA VAL A 275 9.23 -1.59 20.77
C VAL A 275 8.73 -2.87 21.44
N ASP A 276 7.47 -3.23 21.25
CA ASP A 276 6.80 -4.39 21.84
C ASP A 276 6.42 -5.47 20.80
N GLY A 277 6.89 -5.32 19.53
CA GLY A 277 6.64 -6.27 18.46
C GLY A 277 5.27 -6.13 17.79
N THR A 278 4.49 -5.08 18.10
CA THR A 278 3.24 -4.81 17.37
C THR A 278 3.57 -4.61 15.89
N ASN A 279 2.99 -5.47 15.05
CA ASN A 279 3.26 -5.52 13.61
C ASN A 279 2.28 -4.65 12.84
N GLN A 280 2.76 -3.92 11.84
CA GLN A 280 2.01 -3.01 10.96
C GLN A 280 1.08 -2.03 11.72
N PRO A 281 1.61 -1.27 12.70
CA PRO A 281 0.82 -0.39 13.57
C PRO A 281 0.13 0.73 12.82
N TRP A 282 0.69 1.17 11.70
CA TRP A 282 0.14 2.22 10.84
C TRP A 282 -1.14 1.74 10.13
N HIS A 283 -1.16 0.48 9.63
CA HIS A 283 -2.35 -0.15 9.05
C HIS A 283 -3.51 -0.23 10.05
N TRP A 284 -3.23 -0.48 11.34
CA TRP A 284 -4.28 -0.54 12.35
C TRP A 284 -5.03 0.77 12.53
N VAL A 285 -4.37 1.91 12.31
CA VAL A 285 -5.01 3.23 12.44
C VAL A 285 -5.70 3.62 11.13
N THR A 286 -5.04 3.37 10.01
CA THR A 286 -5.44 3.95 8.73
C THR A 286 -6.62 3.23 8.09
N ILE A 287 -6.58 1.91 7.93
CA ILE A 287 -7.69 1.18 7.28
C ILE A 287 -8.92 1.10 8.21
N PRO A 288 -8.87 0.43 9.38
CA PRO A 288 -10.09 0.22 10.15
C PRO A 288 -10.60 1.45 10.92
N CYS A 289 -9.76 2.45 11.19
CA CYS A 289 -10.18 3.59 12.01
C CYS A 289 -10.39 4.86 11.19
N ILE A 290 -9.42 5.26 10.34
CA ILE A 290 -9.58 6.43 9.46
C ILE A 290 -10.48 6.08 8.27
N GLY A 291 -10.43 4.84 7.77
CA GLY A 291 -11.16 4.37 6.60
C GLY A 291 -10.51 4.75 5.29
N ILE A 292 -9.16 4.84 5.23
CA ILE A 292 -8.42 5.15 4.00
C ILE A 292 -8.06 3.87 3.24
N VAL A 293 -8.09 3.96 1.91
CA VAL A 293 -7.71 2.85 1.03
C VAL A 293 -6.21 2.87 0.76
N HIS A 294 -5.60 1.69 0.75
CA HIS A 294 -4.18 1.50 0.52
C HIS A 294 -3.90 0.97 -0.87
N GLY A 295 -3.01 1.65 -1.60
CA GLY A 295 -2.47 1.19 -2.87
C GLY A 295 -1.03 0.72 -2.69
N GLU A 296 -0.79 -0.58 -2.88
CA GLU A 296 0.52 -1.17 -2.65
C GLU A 296 1.14 -1.72 -3.93
N ILE A 297 2.47 -1.82 -3.96
CA ILE A 297 3.23 -2.40 -5.07
C ILE A 297 2.97 -1.65 -6.39
N TRP A 298 2.92 -0.31 -6.35
CA TRP A 298 2.67 0.49 -7.55
C TRP A 298 3.94 0.71 -8.36
N TYR A 299 3.85 0.50 -9.67
CA TYR A 299 4.94 0.72 -10.62
C TYR A 299 5.00 2.19 -11.02
N LEU A 300 6.02 2.92 -10.58
CA LEU A 300 6.06 4.38 -10.68
C LEU A 300 7.14 4.94 -11.64
N ARG A 301 8.01 4.10 -12.20
CA ARG A 301 9.23 4.51 -12.91
C ARG A 301 8.97 5.60 -13.95
N GLU A 302 8.16 5.32 -14.95
CA GLU A 302 7.94 6.25 -16.06
C GLU A 302 7.23 7.54 -15.62
N LEU A 303 6.30 7.44 -14.66
CA LEU A 303 5.62 8.61 -14.10
C LEU A 303 6.60 9.51 -13.34
N VAL A 304 7.48 8.93 -12.51
CA VAL A 304 8.51 9.65 -11.74
C VAL A 304 9.46 10.41 -12.66
N GLU A 305 9.92 9.76 -13.73
CA GLU A 305 10.80 10.37 -14.72
C GLU A 305 10.12 11.52 -15.47
N ASP A 306 8.87 11.32 -15.89
CA ASP A 306 8.11 12.33 -16.62
C ASP A 306 7.79 13.54 -15.73
N CYS A 307 7.35 13.31 -14.49
CA CYS A 307 7.10 14.38 -13.53
C CYS A 307 8.37 15.19 -13.21
N ALA A 308 9.52 14.53 -13.09
CA ALA A 308 10.79 15.22 -12.88
C ALA A 308 11.23 16.05 -14.09
N LYS A 309 10.87 15.62 -15.31
CA LYS A 309 11.21 16.29 -16.56
C LYS A 309 10.37 17.54 -16.81
N ASP A 310 9.07 17.48 -16.56
CA ASP A 310 8.14 18.57 -16.86
C ASP A 310 7.76 19.41 -15.63
N GLY A 311 8.13 18.96 -14.42
CA GLY A 311 7.82 19.65 -13.16
C GLY A 311 6.35 19.55 -12.72
N VAL A 312 5.54 18.70 -13.37
CA VAL A 312 4.11 18.52 -13.07
C VAL A 312 3.91 17.21 -12.32
N TYR A 313 3.51 17.29 -11.04
CA TYR A 313 3.38 16.15 -10.14
C TYR A 313 1.94 15.81 -9.78
N GLU A 314 0.98 16.42 -10.47
CA GLU A 314 -0.44 16.13 -10.37
C GLU A 314 -1.00 15.67 -11.71
N PHE A 315 -2.00 14.81 -11.68
CA PHE A 315 -2.56 14.18 -12.87
C PHE A 315 -3.97 13.63 -12.59
N PHE A 316 -4.69 13.34 -13.67
CA PHE A 316 -5.90 12.55 -13.57
C PHE A 316 -5.55 11.09 -13.30
N LEU A 317 -6.08 10.54 -12.19
CA LEU A 317 -5.92 9.14 -11.82
C LEU A 317 -7.20 8.37 -12.12
N CYS A 318 -7.07 7.23 -12.79
CA CYS A 318 -8.12 6.25 -12.98
C CYS A 318 -7.61 4.88 -12.50
N ALA A 319 -8.15 4.38 -11.39
CA ALA A 319 -7.62 3.20 -10.72
C ALA A 319 -8.72 2.27 -10.16
N PRO A 320 -9.81 1.95 -10.91
CA PRO A 320 -10.87 1.11 -10.40
C PRO A 320 -10.36 -0.31 -10.09
N PRO A 321 -10.85 -0.95 -9.00
CA PRO A 321 -10.56 -2.34 -8.72
C PRO A 321 -11.35 -3.27 -9.65
N LEU A 322 -10.92 -4.52 -9.74
CA LEU A 322 -11.81 -5.59 -10.21
C LEU A 322 -12.98 -5.72 -9.23
N VAL A 323 -14.19 -5.90 -9.76
CA VAL A 323 -15.42 -6.01 -8.96
C VAL A 323 -15.54 -7.44 -8.39
N ILE A 324 -14.60 -7.78 -7.50
CA ILE A 324 -14.57 -9.09 -6.83
C ILE A 324 -15.56 -9.06 -5.67
N THR A 325 -16.70 -9.68 -5.84
CA THR A 325 -17.72 -9.76 -4.79
C THR A 325 -17.14 -10.30 -3.49
N ARG A 326 -17.23 -9.52 -2.41
CA ARG A 326 -16.69 -9.83 -1.08
C ARG A 326 -15.17 -9.97 -1.04
N GLY A 327 -14.45 -9.40 -2.00
CA GLY A 327 -13.01 -9.39 -1.98
C GLY A 327 -12.46 -8.49 -0.86
N THR A 328 -11.37 -8.89 -0.24
CA THR A 328 -10.64 -8.06 0.74
C THR A 328 -9.58 -7.18 0.11
N GLY A 329 -9.43 -7.25 -1.20
CA GLY A 329 -8.54 -6.45 -2.03
C GLY A 329 -8.69 -6.83 -3.49
N SER A 330 -8.00 -6.13 -4.36
CA SER A 330 -8.05 -6.38 -5.81
C SER A 330 -6.73 -6.04 -6.47
N PRO A 331 -6.21 -6.90 -7.35
CA PRO A 331 -5.18 -6.46 -8.29
C PRO A 331 -5.76 -5.38 -9.19
N ILE A 332 -4.92 -4.46 -9.62
CA ILE A 332 -5.30 -3.29 -10.43
C ILE A 332 -4.26 -2.95 -11.48
N ASN A 333 -4.70 -2.23 -12.50
CA ASN A 333 -3.82 -1.53 -13.42
C ASN A 333 -4.13 -0.02 -13.36
N PRO A 334 -3.64 0.71 -12.35
CA PRO A 334 -3.90 2.14 -12.22
C PRO A 334 -3.28 2.91 -13.38
N GLN A 335 -3.93 3.99 -13.79
CA GLN A 335 -3.45 4.86 -14.86
C GLN A 335 -3.39 6.30 -14.40
N ALA A 336 -2.20 6.91 -14.53
CA ALA A 336 -2.04 8.35 -14.45
C ALA A 336 -2.09 8.95 -15.87
N ILE A 337 -2.87 9.99 -16.05
CA ILE A 337 -3.07 10.64 -17.36
C ILE A 337 -2.72 12.11 -17.23
N LYS A 338 -1.75 12.58 -18.03
CA LYS A 338 -1.26 13.97 -18.01
C LYS A 338 -1.55 14.73 -19.30
#